data_fb98895c44158012614b472f391994d7
#
_entry.id   fb98895c44158012614b472f391994d7
#
_cell.length_a   1.000
_cell.length_b   1.000
_cell.length_c   1.000
_cell.angle_alpha   90.00
_cell.angle_beta   90.00
_cell.angle_gamma   90.00
#
_symmetry.space_group_name_H-M   'P 1'
#
loop_
_entity.id
_entity.type
_entity.pdbx_description
1 polymer ?
#
loop_
_entity_poly.entity_id
_entity_poly.type
_entity_poly.pdbx_seq_one_letter_code
_entity_poly.pdbx_strand_id
1 'polypeptide(L)'
;MPTDGDIYEIVRMELRRGSLILAVLGLLRREHYGYTLRKELAAVGVDIEESALYPMLRRLESQGLLTSTWREEAKRNKRFYRLSPHGETLLARLAEDWRALNSSLDRILEETR
;
A
#
# COMPACT_ATOMS: atom_id res chain seq x y z
N MET A 1 -15.82 -22.44 16.98
CA MET A 1 -14.74 -21.68 17.66
C MET A 1 -13.58 -21.48 16.68
N PRO A 2 -13.09 -20.25 16.55
CA PRO A 2 -11.91 -20.03 15.72
C PRO A 2 -10.68 -20.70 16.33
N THR A 3 -9.83 -21.23 15.47
CA THR A 3 -8.55 -21.82 15.88
C THR A 3 -7.52 -20.74 16.13
N ASP A 4 -6.38 -21.11 16.75
CA ASP A 4 -5.26 -20.18 16.91
C ASP A 4 -4.75 -19.68 15.56
N GLY A 5 -4.77 -20.55 14.54
CA GLY A 5 -4.38 -20.15 13.18
C GLY A 5 -5.33 -19.11 12.59
N ASP A 6 -6.64 -19.27 12.83
CA ASP A 6 -7.64 -18.30 12.35
C ASP A 6 -7.48 -16.95 13.03
N ILE A 7 -7.25 -16.95 14.34
CA ILE A 7 -7.03 -15.73 15.11
C ILE A 7 -5.75 -15.03 14.63
N TYR A 8 -4.69 -15.78 14.43
CA TYR A 8 -3.43 -15.24 13.91
C TYR A 8 -3.63 -14.53 12.56
N GLU A 9 -4.36 -15.17 11.63
CA GLU A 9 -4.60 -14.56 10.32
C GLU A 9 -5.40 -13.27 10.41
N ILE A 10 -6.41 -13.23 11.27
CA ILE A 10 -7.22 -12.03 11.48
C ILE A 10 -6.35 -10.88 11.98
N VAL A 11 -5.57 -11.13 13.02
CA VAL A 11 -4.70 -10.11 13.63
C VAL A 11 -3.59 -9.70 12.66
N ARG A 12 -3.03 -10.67 11.92
CA ARG A 12 -2.01 -10.40 10.93
C ARG A 12 -2.51 -9.44 9.84
N MET A 13 -3.74 -9.63 9.37
CA MET A 13 -4.35 -8.76 8.39
C MET A 13 -4.52 -7.33 8.92
N GLU A 14 -4.91 -7.18 10.17
CA GLU A 14 -5.01 -5.87 10.80
C GLU A 14 -3.64 -5.20 10.92
N LEU A 15 -2.64 -5.97 11.30
CA LEU A 15 -1.27 -5.48 11.41
C LEU A 15 -0.78 -4.93 10.07
N ARG A 16 -1.12 -5.58 8.97
CA ARG A 16 -0.64 -5.22 7.63
C ARG A 16 -1.42 -4.10 6.96
N ARG A 17 -2.60 -3.77 7.46
CA ARG A 17 -3.50 -2.81 6.81
C ARG A 17 -2.86 -1.45 6.59
N GLY A 18 -2.21 -0.90 7.61
CA GLY A 18 -1.56 0.40 7.51
C GLY A 18 -0.36 0.40 6.58
N SER A 19 0.42 -0.67 6.61
CA SER A 19 1.61 -0.78 5.77
C SER A 19 1.28 -0.89 4.29
N LEU A 20 0.09 -1.39 3.95
CA LEU A 20 -0.35 -1.50 2.57
C LEU A 20 -0.43 -0.13 1.90
N ILE A 21 -0.94 0.87 2.60
CA ILE A 21 -1.01 2.25 2.06
C ILE A 21 0.39 2.75 1.74
N LEU A 22 1.34 2.56 2.65
CA LEU A 22 2.73 2.96 2.42
C LEU A 22 3.34 2.24 1.23
N ALA A 23 3.08 0.93 1.10
CA ALA A 23 3.59 0.15 -0.01
C ALA A 23 3.06 0.66 -1.35
N VAL A 24 1.76 0.91 -1.42
CA VAL A 24 1.12 1.43 -2.64
C VAL A 24 1.69 2.80 -3.00
N LEU A 25 1.72 3.72 -2.04
CA LEU A 25 2.26 5.06 -2.29
C LEU A 25 3.73 5.01 -2.70
N GLY A 26 4.52 4.16 -2.04
CA GLY A 26 5.93 4.02 -2.35
C GLY A 26 6.20 3.51 -3.76
N LEU A 27 5.43 2.52 -4.20
CA LEU A 27 5.56 1.99 -5.55
C LEU A 27 5.09 2.98 -6.61
N LEU A 28 4.14 3.84 -6.27
CA LEU A 28 3.61 4.85 -7.19
C LEU A 28 4.50 6.09 -7.33
N ARG A 29 5.69 6.08 -6.76
CA ARG A 29 6.73 7.03 -7.18
C ARG A 29 7.03 6.86 -8.67
N ARG A 30 6.79 5.65 -9.19
CA ARG A 30 6.82 5.36 -10.62
C ARG A 30 5.41 5.07 -11.07
N GLU A 31 5.13 5.34 -12.33
CA GLU A 31 3.82 5.11 -12.90
C GLU A 31 3.52 3.63 -13.03
N HIS A 32 2.31 3.23 -12.60
CA HIS A 32 1.81 1.85 -12.74
C HIS A 32 0.34 1.86 -13.07
N TYR A 33 -0.10 0.86 -13.82
CA TYR A 33 -1.52 0.52 -13.84
C TYR A 33 -1.75 -0.68 -12.91
N GLY A 34 -3.03 -1.06 -12.72
CA GLY A 34 -3.38 -2.03 -11.68
C GLY A 34 -2.58 -3.34 -11.74
N TYR A 35 -2.43 -3.90 -12.94
CA TYR A 35 -1.71 -5.18 -13.10
C TYR A 35 -0.25 -5.08 -12.65
N THR A 36 0.48 -4.08 -13.15
CA THR A 36 1.91 -3.93 -12.80
C THR A 36 2.09 -3.60 -11.32
N LEU A 37 1.18 -2.81 -10.75
CA LEU A 37 1.22 -2.49 -9.33
C LEU A 37 1.02 -3.74 -8.47
N ARG A 38 0.02 -4.56 -8.80
CA ARG A 38 -0.22 -5.80 -8.07
C ARG A 38 0.97 -6.74 -8.17
N LYS A 39 1.59 -6.81 -9.34
CA LYS A 39 2.75 -7.65 -9.57
C LYS A 39 3.93 -7.23 -8.69
N GLU A 40 4.18 -5.93 -8.59
CA GLU A 40 5.23 -5.40 -7.73
C GLU A 40 4.93 -5.63 -6.24
N LEU A 41 3.67 -5.48 -5.84
CA LEU A 41 3.26 -5.76 -4.46
C LEU A 41 3.47 -7.23 -4.12
N ALA A 42 3.08 -8.13 -5.02
CA ALA A 42 3.27 -9.57 -4.82
C ALA A 42 4.75 -9.93 -4.70
N ALA A 43 5.62 -9.27 -5.46
CA ALA A 43 7.05 -9.51 -5.44
C ALA A 43 7.67 -9.21 -4.06
N VAL A 44 7.06 -8.32 -3.29
CA VAL A 44 7.51 -8.01 -1.91
C VAL A 44 6.61 -8.65 -0.85
N GLY A 45 5.84 -9.65 -1.24
CA GLY A 45 5.05 -10.43 -0.30
C GLY A 45 3.70 -9.83 0.08
N VAL A 46 3.20 -8.89 -0.71
CA VAL A 46 1.92 -8.23 -0.44
C VAL A 46 0.90 -8.64 -1.50
N ASP A 47 0.01 -9.54 -1.13
CA ASP A 47 -1.09 -9.95 -2.01
C ASP A 47 -2.30 -9.07 -1.74
N ILE A 48 -2.88 -8.52 -2.81
CA ILE A 48 -4.09 -7.72 -2.72
C ILE A 48 -5.01 -8.06 -3.90
N GLU A 49 -6.28 -8.19 -3.60
CA GLU A 49 -7.30 -8.44 -4.61
C GLU A 49 -7.60 -7.17 -5.41
N GLU A 50 -7.98 -7.33 -6.68
CA GLU A 50 -8.39 -6.20 -7.51
C GLU A 50 -9.54 -5.44 -6.87
N SER A 51 -10.48 -6.18 -6.28
CA SER A 51 -11.65 -5.60 -5.62
C SER A 51 -11.30 -4.68 -4.45
N ALA A 52 -10.10 -4.84 -3.88
CA ALA A 52 -9.62 -3.97 -2.80
C ALA A 52 -8.70 -2.86 -3.33
N LEU A 53 -7.88 -3.18 -4.33
CA LEU A 53 -6.88 -2.25 -4.86
C LEU A 53 -7.51 -1.06 -5.58
N TYR A 54 -8.44 -1.31 -6.51
CA TYR A 54 -8.99 -0.23 -7.31
C TYR A 54 -9.78 0.80 -6.50
N PRO A 55 -10.62 0.41 -5.52
CA PRO A 55 -11.26 1.40 -4.65
C PRO A 55 -10.23 2.22 -3.86
N MET A 56 -9.13 1.60 -3.42
CA MET A 56 -8.06 2.32 -2.70
C MET A 56 -7.43 3.37 -3.60
N LEU A 57 -7.08 3.01 -4.84
CA LEU A 57 -6.46 3.94 -5.79
C LEU A 57 -7.39 5.14 -6.05
N ARG A 58 -8.68 4.88 -6.26
CA ARG A 58 -9.64 5.96 -6.50
C ARG A 58 -9.77 6.87 -5.29
N ARG A 59 -9.77 6.30 -4.08
CA ARG A 59 -9.83 7.10 -2.86
C ARG A 59 -8.60 7.97 -2.70
N LEU A 60 -7.40 7.40 -2.91
CA LEU A 60 -6.16 8.16 -2.80
C LEU A 60 -6.09 9.27 -3.84
N GLU A 61 -6.59 9.02 -5.05
CA GLU A 61 -6.67 10.05 -6.08
C GLU A 61 -7.63 11.16 -5.67
N SER A 62 -8.80 10.82 -5.14
CA SER A 62 -9.78 11.82 -4.70
C SER A 62 -9.25 12.66 -3.53
N GLN A 63 -8.32 12.13 -2.76
CA GLN A 63 -7.64 12.84 -1.68
C GLN A 63 -6.48 13.70 -2.18
N GLY A 64 -6.23 13.70 -3.49
CA GLY A 64 -5.18 14.50 -4.08
C GLY A 64 -3.78 13.90 -4.00
N LEU A 65 -3.66 12.63 -3.60
CA LEU A 65 -2.36 11.99 -3.41
C LEU A 65 -1.84 11.32 -4.68
N LEU A 66 -2.74 10.99 -5.60
CA LEU A 66 -2.40 10.37 -6.88
C LEU A 66 -2.97 11.18 -8.03
N THR A 67 -2.29 11.11 -9.17
CA THR A 67 -2.83 11.53 -10.45
C THR A 67 -2.95 10.29 -11.33
N SER A 68 -3.86 10.34 -12.31
CA SER A 68 -4.00 9.23 -13.24
C SER A 68 -4.23 9.73 -14.66
N THR A 69 -3.84 8.90 -15.61
CA THR A 69 -4.07 9.14 -17.03
C THR A 69 -4.51 7.84 -17.68
N TRP A 70 -5.42 7.95 -18.63
CA TRP A 70 -5.82 6.82 -19.46
C TRP A 70 -4.93 6.78 -20.69
N ARG A 71 -4.40 5.60 -21.00
CA ARG A 71 -3.62 5.39 -22.23
C ARG A 71 -3.97 4.05 -22.82
N GLU A 72 -3.98 4.00 -24.14
CA GLU A 72 -4.09 2.74 -24.85
C GLU A 72 -2.71 2.08 -24.93
N GLU A 73 -2.66 0.83 -24.50
CA GLU A 73 -1.45 0.02 -24.55
C GLU A 73 -1.86 -1.40 -24.86
N ALA A 74 -1.23 -2.03 -25.86
CA ALA A 74 -1.59 -3.37 -26.32
C ALA A 74 -3.07 -3.49 -26.64
N LYS A 75 -3.64 -2.49 -27.30
CA LYS A 75 -5.06 -2.43 -27.73
C LYS A 75 -6.08 -2.38 -26.59
N ARG A 76 -5.62 -2.00 -25.39
CA ARG A 76 -6.50 -1.85 -24.22
C ARG A 76 -6.31 -0.48 -23.60
N ASN A 77 -7.38 0.13 -23.16
CA ASN A 77 -7.31 1.35 -22.36
C ASN A 77 -6.95 0.96 -20.94
N LYS A 78 -5.85 1.53 -20.45
CA LYS A 78 -5.36 1.29 -19.10
C LYS A 78 -5.24 2.61 -18.36
N ARG A 79 -5.61 2.60 -17.09
CA ARG A 79 -5.48 3.77 -16.24
C ARG A 79 -4.19 3.69 -15.47
N PHE A 80 -3.28 4.63 -15.73
CA PHE A 80 -1.98 4.69 -15.08
C PHE A 80 -2.03 5.68 -13.93
N TYR A 81 -1.53 5.27 -12.79
CA TYR A 81 -1.50 6.08 -11.57
C TYR A 81 -0.08 6.43 -11.20
N ARG A 82 0.09 7.58 -10.58
CA ARG A 82 1.37 8.06 -10.10
C ARG A 82 1.15 9.00 -8.92
N LEU A 83 2.12 9.09 -8.01
CA LEU A 83 2.06 10.08 -6.93
C LEU A 83 1.96 11.49 -7.50
N SER A 84 1.07 12.29 -6.91
CA SER A 84 1.05 13.73 -7.12
C SER A 84 2.19 14.37 -6.31
N PRO A 85 2.55 15.64 -6.57
CA PRO A 85 3.51 16.34 -5.70
C PRO A 85 3.08 16.35 -4.23
N HIS A 86 1.78 16.53 -3.97
CA HIS A 86 1.23 16.43 -2.61
C HIS A 86 1.40 15.02 -2.03
N GLY A 87 1.20 14.00 -2.85
CA GLY A 87 1.40 12.61 -2.45
C GLY A 87 2.85 12.31 -2.10
N GLU A 88 3.80 12.87 -2.83
CA GLU A 88 5.22 12.72 -2.53
C GLU A 88 5.58 13.31 -1.16
N THR A 89 5.07 14.51 -0.88
CA THR A 89 5.29 15.17 0.42
C THR A 89 4.68 14.35 1.55
N LEU A 90 3.47 13.88 1.37
CA LEU A 90 2.78 13.08 2.39
C LEU A 90 3.50 11.75 2.62
N LEU A 91 3.94 11.10 1.56
CA LEU A 91 4.67 9.82 1.67
C LEU A 91 5.94 9.99 2.51
N ALA A 92 6.70 11.06 2.30
CA ALA A 92 7.91 11.31 3.08
C ALA A 92 7.60 11.41 4.57
N ARG A 93 6.53 12.12 4.93
CA ARG A 93 6.11 12.26 6.33
C ARG A 93 5.65 10.94 6.92
N LEU A 94 4.85 10.19 6.18
CA LEU A 94 4.35 8.89 6.63
C LEU A 94 5.49 7.88 6.80
N ALA A 95 6.49 7.93 5.93
CA ALA A 95 7.64 7.04 6.04
C ALA A 95 8.44 7.34 7.32
N GLU A 96 8.58 8.59 7.69
CA GLU A 96 9.23 8.97 8.95
C GLU A 96 8.42 8.46 10.15
N ASP A 97 7.11 8.66 10.12
CA ASP A 97 6.23 8.17 11.18
C ASP A 97 6.31 6.65 11.32
N TRP A 98 6.36 5.95 10.19
CA TRP A 98 6.50 4.50 10.17
C TRP A 98 7.81 4.04 10.83
N ARG A 99 8.92 4.70 10.50
CA ARG A 99 10.22 4.36 11.07
C ARG A 99 10.25 4.60 12.58
N ALA A 100 9.68 5.71 13.02
CA ALA A 100 9.58 6.02 14.45
C ALA A 100 8.72 4.99 15.18
N LEU A 101 7.59 4.61 14.58
CA LEU A 101 6.69 3.60 15.16
C LEU A 101 7.39 2.25 15.25
N ASN A 102 8.08 1.84 14.19
CA ASN A 102 8.84 0.59 14.18
C ASN A 102 9.90 0.56 15.28
N SER A 103 10.62 1.66 15.46
CA SER A 103 11.63 1.78 16.50
C SER A 103 11.01 1.63 17.88
N SER A 104 9.87 2.26 18.12
CA SER A 104 9.15 2.14 19.39
C SER A 104 8.67 0.71 19.64
N LEU A 105 8.12 0.08 18.60
CA LEU A 105 7.62 -1.30 18.71
C LEU A 105 8.77 -2.28 18.98
N ASP A 106 9.91 -2.08 18.33
CA ASP A 106 11.08 -2.91 18.55
C ASP A 106 11.51 -2.87 20.01
N ARG A 107 11.52 -1.68 20.62
CA ARG A 107 11.87 -1.55 22.04
C ARG A 107 10.86 -2.24 22.95
N ILE A 108 9.58 -2.10 22.64
CA ILE A 108 8.52 -2.76 23.41
C ILE A 108 8.67 -4.28 23.35
N LEU A 109 8.91 -4.80 22.14
CA LEU A 109 9.04 -6.24 21.93
C LEU A 109 10.31 -6.81 22.58
N GLU A 110 11.39 -6.04 22.64
CA GLU A 110 12.60 -6.44 23.33
C GLU A 110 12.39 -6.53 24.84
N GLU A 111 11.64 -5.61 25.42
CA GLU A 111 11.38 -5.58 26.85
C GLU A 111 10.50 -6.72 27.33
N THR A 112 9.82 -7.42 26.43
CA THR A 112 8.92 -8.53 26.77
C THR A 112 9.63 -9.89 26.88
N ARG A 113 10.93 -9.94 26.70
CA ARG A 113 11.70 -11.21 26.79
C ARG A 113 11.73 -11.76 28.19
#